data_99dfd60571fbba1b54a590c3a1df7317
#
_entry.id   99dfd60571fbba1b54a590c3a1df7317
#
_cell.length_a   1.000
_cell.length_b   1.000
_cell.length_c   1.000
_cell.angle_alpha   90.00
_cell.angle_beta   90.00
_cell.angle_gamma   90.00
#
_symmetry.space_group_name_H-M   'P 1'
#
loop_
_entity.id
_entity.type
_entity.pdbx_description
1 polymer ?
#
loop_
_entity_poly.entity_id
_entity_poly.type
_entity_poly.pdbx_seq_one_letter_code
_entity_poly.pdbx_strand_id
1 'polypeptide(L)'
;MTVDGKVTTKNFAPVDFTSREDKLHLFRQRALTDAVLIGHTSLKRDNVRLGLPPELQENRIKREQNRSPLRVIVSNRGRIDDRLKIFQSDISQIIIFSTKRMPRKYQRALEKKATLHLSDAEHVDLAAMLQILRKNYKVLTVACEGGPTLFRALLELGLIDQLNLTITPYMFGGVNAPTLTGLSREFLPASVHCSLIDMRTIADECFLIYRIKRQQQVRRN
;
A
#
# COMPACT_ATOMS: atom_id res chain seq x y z
N MET A 1 -4.70 2.00 12.70
CA MET A 1 -6.17 1.84 12.77
C MET A 1 -6.66 2.20 14.16
N THR A 2 -7.96 2.45 14.35
CA THR A 2 -8.56 2.68 15.67
C THR A 2 -8.64 1.41 16.50
N VAL A 3 -8.89 1.54 17.82
CA VAL A 3 -9.07 0.39 18.76
C VAL A 3 -10.20 -0.54 18.30
N ASP A 4 -11.29 0.03 17.74
CA ASP A 4 -12.42 -0.73 17.18
C ASP A 4 -12.22 -1.17 15.71
N GLY A 5 -10.98 -1.15 15.21
CA GLY A 5 -10.60 -1.74 13.94
C GLY A 5 -10.91 -0.92 12.69
N LYS A 6 -11.18 0.38 12.80
CA LYS A 6 -11.49 1.23 11.65
C LYS A 6 -10.22 1.89 11.08
N VAL A 7 -10.16 2.01 9.76
CA VAL A 7 -8.99 2.59 9.05
C VAL A 7 -9.29 3.96 8.45
N THR A 8 -10.52 4.46 8.58
CA THR A 8 -10.93 5.80 8.13
C THR A 8 -12.22 6.22 8.82
N THR A 9 -12.58 7.49 8.69
CA THR A 9 -13.84 8.04 9.23
C THR A 9 -15.06 7.74 8.37
N LYS A 10 -16.24 8.12 8.91
CA LYS A 10 -17.55 8.00 8.27
C LYS A 10 -17.58 8.58 6.84
N ASN A 11 -16.91 9.68 6.60
CA ASN A 11 -16.90 10.36 5.30
C ASN A 11 -15.77 9.92 4.39
N PHE A 12 -15.02 8.89 4.78
CA PHE A 12 -13.82 8.44 4.04
C PHE A 12 -12.82 9.56 3.78
N ALA A 13 -12.88 10.65 4.55
CA ALA A 13 -11.92 11.73 4.46
C ALA A 13 -10.56 11.27 4.99
N PRO A 14 -9.45 11.80 4.44
CA PRO A 14 -8.16 11.64 5.07
C PRO A 14 -8.25 12.10 6.52
N VAL A 15 -7.86 11.26 7.44
CA VAL A 15 -7.95 11.57 8.86
C VAL A 15 -6.57 11.68 9.43
N ASP A 16 -6.33 12.79 10.05
CA ASP A 16 -5.12 13.00 10.83
C ASP A 16 -5.34 12.53 12.27
N PHE A 17 -5.68 11.25 12.42
CA PHE A 17 -5.84 10.61 13.74
C PHE A 17 -4.58 9.85 14.17
N THR A 18 -3.51 9.96 13.40
CA THR A 18 -2.23 9.34 13.73
C THR A 18 -1.26 10.39 14.26
N SER A 19 -0.41 9.96 15.20
CA SER A 19 0.58 10.82 15.81
C SER A 19 1.74 11.15 14.84
N ARG A 20 2.63 12.04 15.30
CA ARG A 20 3.92 12.26 14.65
C ARG A 20 4.76 10.99 14.62
N GLU A 21 4.71 10.19 15.68
CA GLU A 21 5.47 8.93 15.78
C GLU A 21 4.96 7.89 14.79
N ASP A 22 3.65 7.79 14.59
CA ASP A 22 3.08 6.90 13.56
C ASP A 22 3.51 7.33 12.15
N LYS A 23 3.49 8.63 11.85
CA LYS A 23 4.00 9.16 10.58
C LYS A 23 5.48 8.84 10.38
N LEU A 24 6.30 9.01 11.41
CA LEU A 24 7.72 8.64 11.37
C LEU A 24 7.91 7.14 11.21
N HIS A 25 7.10 6.32 11.89
CA HIS A 25 7.12 4.87 11.73
C HIS A 25 6.81 4.47 10.28
N LEU A 26 5.76 5.03 9.68
CA LEU A 26 5.42 4.81 8.27
C LEU A 26 6.59 5.17 7.35
N PHE A 27 7.21 6.33 7.53
CA PHE A 27 8.37 6.73 6.73
C PHE A 27 9.57 5.80 6.90
N ARG A 28 9.83 5.31 8.12
CA ARG A 28 10.90 4.32 8.38
C ARG A 28 10.62 3.01 7.64
N GLN A 29 9.38 2.49 7.69
CA GLN A 29 8.99 1.29 6.94
C GLN A 29 9.15 1.50 5.43
N ARG A 30 8.68 2.63 4.90
CA ARG A 30 8.86 3.00 3.50
C ARG A 30 10.35 3.08 3.10
N ALA A 31 11.20 3.63 3.97
CA ALA A 31 12.63 3.76 3.72
C ALA A 31 13.39 2.42 3.71
N LEU A 32 12.80 1.35 4.23
CA LEU A 32 13.38 0.00 4.21
C LEU A 32 13.05 -0.79 2.94
N THR A 33 12.17 -0.27 2.07
CA THR A 33 11.70 -1.00 0.90
C THR A 33 12.18 -0.40 -0.42
N ASP A 34 12.18 -1.21 -1.48
CA ASP A 34 12.59 -0.78 -2.83
C ASP A 34 11.45 -0.11 -3.58
N ALA A 35 10.20 -0.43 -3.21
CA ALA A 35 9.01 0.16 -3.82
C ALA A 35 7.91 0.39 -2.79
N VAL A 36 7.11 1.44 -3.03
CA VAL A 36 5.87 1.73 -2.29
C VAL A 36 4.69 1.52 -3.22
N LEU A 37 3.78 0.67 -2.84
CA LEU A 37 2.59 0.27 -3.58
C LEU A 37 1.34 0.91 -2.98
N ILE A 38 0.53 1.55 -3.82
CA ILE A 38 -0.74 2.16 -3.42
C ILE A 38 -1.85 1.88 -4.44
N GLY A 39 -3.06 1.64 -3.95
CA GLY A 39 -4.25 1.57 -4.78
C GLY A 39 -4.73 2.97 -5.20
N HIS A 40 -5.22 3.11 -6.42
CA HIS A 40 -5.68 4.40 -6.96
C HIS A 40 -6.74 5.10 -6.08
N THR A 41 -7.67 4.36 -5.49
CA THR A 41 -8.71 4.96 -4.63
C THR A 41 -8.11 5.66 -3.42
N SER A 42 -7.14 5.03 -2.75
CA SER A 42 -6.41 5.62 -1.61
C SER A 42 -5.56 6.79 -2.07
N LEU A 43 -4.81 6.63 -3.17
CA LEU A 43 -4.01 7.72 -3.74
C LEU A 43 -4.85 8.96 -4.06
N LYS A 44 -6.03 8.79 -4.67
CA LYS A 44 -6.95 9.90 -4.99
C LYS A 44 -7.46 10.58 -3.73
N ARG A 45 -7.77 9.81 -2.69
CA ARG A 45 -8.31 10.32 -1.43
C ARG A 45 -7.27 11.09 -0.64
N ASP A 46 -6.09 10.49 -0.47
CA ASP A 46 -5.06 11.02 0.42
C ASP A 46 -4.16 12.05 -0.29
N ASN A 47 -4.14 12.02 -1.63
CA ASN A 47 -3.38 12.93 -2.50
C ASN A 47 -1.92 13.13 -2.03
N VAL A 48 -1.23 12.03 -1.76
CA VAL A 48 0.12 11.99 -1.22
C VAL A 48 1.20 11.95 -2.30
N ARG A 49 2.42 12.35 -1.95
CA ARG A 49 3.61 12.29 -2.84
C ARG A 49 4.35 10.95 -2.76
N LEU A 50 4.19 10.19 -1.67
CA LEU A 50 4.93 8.97 -1.35
C LEU A 50 6.45 9.18 -1.23
N GLY A 51 6.87 10.34 -0.81
CA GLY A 51 8.28 10.67 -0.57
C GLY A 51 8.77 10.25 0.81
N LEU A 52 10.03 10.59 1.09
CA LEU A 52 10.72 10.40 2.36
C LEU A 52 11.27 11.73 2.89
N PRO A 53 11.37 11.90 4.21
CA PRO A 53 12.16 12.98 4.82
C PRO A 53 13.64 12.92 4.41
N PRO A 54 14.35 14.07 4.36
CA PRO A 54 15.75 14.13 3.92
C PRO A 54 16.68 13.16 4.67
N GLU A 55 16.56 13.07 5.97
CA GLU A 55 17.35 12.16 6.81
C GLU A 55 17.24 10.69 6.38
N LEU A 56 16.02 10.23 6.08
CA LEU A 56 15.79 8.87 5.61
C LEU A 56 16.27 8.65 4.17
N GLN A 57 16.27 9.70 3.34
CA GLN A 57 16.88 9.65 2.01
C GLN A 57 18.40 9.46 2.11
N GLU A 58 19.08 10.19 2.99
CA GLU A 58 20.51 10.05 3.24
C GLU A 58 20.86 8.66 3.77
N ASN A 59 20.06 8.13 4.69
CA ASN A 59 20.23 6.77 5.19
C ASN A 59 20.09 5.70 4.09
N ARG A 60 19.26 5.93 3.09
CA ARG A 60 19.16 5.04 1.92
C ARG A 60 20.42 5.12 1.04
N ILE A 61 20.91 6.33 0.77
CA ILE A 61 22.15 6.54 -0.01
C ILE A 61 23.34 5.84 0.66
N LYS A 62 23.48 5.96 1.99
CA LYS A 62 24.52 5.27 2.76
C LYS A 62 24.45 3.74 2.65
N ARG A 63 23.28 3.19 2.29
CA ARG A 63 23.05 1.75 2.05
C ARG A 63 23.11 1.39 0.57
N GLU A 64 23.66 2.26 -0.27
CA GLU A 64 23.74 2.09 -1.73
C GLU A 64 22.37 1.90 -2.42
N GLN A 65 21.32 2.43 -1.81
CA GLN A 65 19.97 2.41 -2.37
C GLN A 65 19.64 3.74 -3.07
N ASN A 66 18.70 3.72 -3.99
CA ASN A 66 18.14 4.95 -4.55
C ASN A 66 17.60 5.85 -3.44
N ARG A 67 17.73 7.16 -3.57
CA ARG A 67 17.29 8.17 -2.61
C ARG A 67 15.86 7.95 -2.10
N SER A 68 14.96 7.50 -2.95
CA SER A 68 13.58 7.16 -2.61
C SER A 68 13.17 5.86 -3.30
N PRO A 69 12.26 5.07 -2.69
CA PRO A 69 11.71 3.87 -3.34
C PRO A 69 10.92 4.22 -4.59
N LEU A 70 10.78 3.24 -5.49
CA LEU A 70 9.86 3.33 -6.62
C LEU A 70 8.43 3.57 -6.14
N ARG A 71 7.65 4.35 -6.88
CA ARG A 71 6.25 4.64 -6.56
C ARG A 71 5.37 3.84 -7.50
N VAL A 72 4.61 2.87 -6.96
CA VAL A 72 3.80 1.93 -7.74
C VAL A 72 2.32 2.18 -7.47
N ILE A 73 1.56 2.39 -8.54
CA ILE A 73 0.11 2.61 -8.48
C ILE A 73 -0.62 1.46 -9.15
N VAL A 74 -1.66 0.94 -8.51
CA VAL A 74 -2.55 -0.09 -9.08
C VAL A 74 -3.94 0.47 -9.31
N SER A 75 -4.47 0.28 -10.52
CA SER A 75 -5.81 0.73 -10.88
C SER A 75 -6.40 -0.10 -12.03
N ASN A 76 -7.42 -0.90 -11.80
CA ASN A 76 -8.04 -1.71 -12.86
C ASN A 76 -8.67 -0.88 -14.00
N ARG A 77 -9.12 0.33 -13.74
CA ARG A 77 -9.76 1.22 -14.73
C ARG A 77 -8.86 2.35 -15.21
N GLY A 78 -7.74 2.60 -14.55
CA GLY A 78 -6.74 3.58 -14.93
C GLY A 78 -7.21 5.03 -15.08
N ARG A 79 -8.36 5.41 -14.51
CA ARG A 79 -8.87 6.80 -14.55
C ARG A 79 -8.18 7.66 -13.49
N ILE A 80 -6.85 7.72 -13.58
CA ILE A 80 -5.98 8.42 -12.62
C ILE A 80 -5.79 9.86 -13.08
N ASP A 81 -6.08 10.81 -12.20
CA ASP A 81 -5.86 12.24 -12.46
C ASP A 81 -4.34 12.52 -12.39
N ASP A 82 -3.77 13.01 -13.48
CA ASP A 82 -2.36 13.34 -13.60
C ASP A 82 -1.96 14.65 -12.87
N ARG A 83 -2.92 15.33 -12.24
CA ARG A 83 -2.72 16.50 -11.37
C ARG A 83 -2.50 16.13 -9.90
N LEU A 84 -2.63 14.84 -9.53
CA LEU A 84 -2.36 14.39 -8.17
C LEU A 84 -0.90 14.72 -7.76
N LYS A 85 -0.69 15.00 -6.48
CA LYS A 85 0.62 15.42 -5.93
C LYS A 85 1.76 14.44 -6.22
N ILE A 86 1.45 13.16 -6.40
CA ILE A 86 2.44 12.14 -6.75
C ILE A 86 3.14 12.45 -8.09
N PHE A 87 2.45 13.07 -9.05
CA PHE A 87 2.97 13.43 -10.37
C PHE A 87 3.60 14.82 -10.43
N GLN A 88 3.50 15.59 -9.34
CA GLN A 88 4.03 16.97 -9.25
C GLN A 88 5.44 17.03 -8.67
N SER A 89 6.08 15.89 -8.43
CA SER A 89 7.38 15.83 -7.77
C SER A 89 8.27 14.77 -8.41
N ASP A 90 9.48 15.17 -8.74
CA ASP A 90 10.53 14.26 -9.25
C ASP A 90 11.29 13.60 -8.08
N ILE A 91 10.57 12.79 -7.28
CA ILE A 91 11.14 12.09 -6.12
C ILE A 91 11.78 10.77 -6.55
N SER A 92 11.09 10.00 -7.39
CA SER A 92 11.51 8.71 -7.93
C SER A 92 10.61 8.33 -9.10
N GLN A 93 10.99 7.31 -9.85
CA GLN A 93 10.17 6.78 -10.93
C GLN A 93 8.78 6.35 -10.44
N ILE A 94 7.76 6.62 -11.26
CA ILE A 94 6.39 6.16 -11.04
C ILE A 94 6.09 5.05 -12.04
N ILE A 95 5.53 3.95 -11.54
CA ILE A 95 5.09 2.81 -12.34
C ILE A 95 3.59 2.61 -12.09
N ILE A 96 2.82 2.47 -13.15
CA ILE A 96 1.38 2.26 -13.06
C ILE A 96 1.03 0.93 -13.68
N PHE A 97 0.43 0.05 -12.88
CA PHE A 97 -0.19 -1.18 -13.35
C PHE A 97 -1.69 -0.98 -13.52
N SER A 98 -2.16 -1.23 -14.73
CA SER A 98 -3.58 -1.08 -15.08
C SER A 98 -3.99 -2.12 -16.13
N THR A 99 -5.21 -1.98 -16.64
CA THR A 99 -5.71 -2.83 -17.74
C THR A 99 -5.95 -1.98 -18.98
N LYS A 100 -6.12 -2.59 -20.15
CA LYS A 100 -6.50 -1.91 -21.40
C LYS A 100 -7.86 -1.20 -21.33
N ARG A 101 -8.61 -1.35 -20.23
CA ARG A 101 -9.82 -0.57 -19.91
C ARG A 101 -9.50 0.90 -19.55
N MET A 102 -8.20 1.24 -19.37
CA MET A 102 -7.77 2.62 -19.17
C MET A 102 -8.11 3.46 -20.42
N PRO A 103 -8.93 4.53 -20.32
CA PRO A 103 -9.25 5.35 -21.47
C PRO A 103 -8.02 6.05 -22.05
N ARG A 104 -7.92 6.13 -23.38
CA ARG A 104 -6.73 6.67 -24.08
C ARG A 104 -6.32 8.08 -23.63
N LYS A 105 -7.28 8.92 -23.22
CA LYS A 105 -6.97 10.25 -22.69
C LYS A 105 -6.08 10.20 -21.44
N TYR A 106 -6.33 9.23 -20.54
CA TYR A 106 -5.52 9.05 -19.32
C TYR A 106 -4.16 8.40 -19.68
N GLN A 107 -4.13 7.45 -20.61
CA GLN A 107 -2.88 6.84 -21.07
C GLN A 107 -1.91 7.93 -21.56
N ARG A 108 -2.35 8.76 -22.53
CA ARG A 108 -1.53 9.85 -23.11
C ARG A 108 -1.03 10.85 -22.07
N ALA A 109 -1.82 11.16 -21.05
CA ALA A 109 -1.42 12.10 -20.01
C ALA A 109 -0.39 11.45 -19.05
N LEU A 110 -0.60 10.18 -18.69
CA LEU A 110 0.21 9.47 -17.72
C LEU A 110 1.54 8.95 -18.30
N GLU A 111 1.60 8.57 -19.58
CA GLU A 111 2.82 8.15 -20.28
C GLU A 111 3.94 9.20 -20.23
N LYS A 112 3.58 10.47 -20.10
CA LYS A 112 4.55 11.57 -19.97
C LYS A 112 5.17 11.65 -18.55
N LYS A 113 4.57 10.98 -17.57
CA LYS A 113 4.90 11.11 -16.13
C LYS A 113 5.23 9.78 -15.44
N ALA A 114 4.90 8.66 -16.08
CA ALA A 114 5.01 7.33 -15.47
C ALA A 114 5.20 6.26 -16.53
N THR A 115 5.78 5.13 -16.15
CA THR A 115 5.80 3.92 -16.96
C THR A 115 4.49 3.17 -16.78
N LEU A 116 3.80 2.86 -17.89
CA LEU A 116 2.54 2.13 -17.86
C LEU A 116 2.72 0.65 -18.21
N HIS A 117 2.16 -0.24 -17.38
CA HIS A 117 1.97 -1.65 -17.67
C HIS A 117 0.47 -1.92 -17.81
N LEU A 118 0.02 -2.26 -19.02
CA LEU A 118 -1.39 -2.50 -19.33
C LEU A 118 -1.62 -3.96 -19.70
N SER A 119 -2.44 -4.66 -18.92
CA SER A 119 -2.86 -6.04 -19.21
C SER A 119 -4.19 -6.08 -19.98
N ASP A 120 -4.44 -7.20 -20.67
CA ASP A 120 -5.71 -7.44 -21.36
C ASP A 120 -6.82 -7.90 -20.41
N ALA A 121 -6.50 -8.31 -19.19
CA ALA A 121 -7.44 -8.79 -18.20
C ALA A 121 -8.36 -7.68 -17.66
N GLU A 122 -9.47 -8.06 -17.04
CA GLU A 122 -10.35 -7.11 -16.35
C GLU A 122 -9.74 -6.50 -15.10
N HIS A 123 -8.84 -7.24 -14.43
CA HIS A 123 -8.15 -6.86 -13.22
C HIS A 123 -6.65 -7.00 -13.40
N VAL A 124 -5.90 -6.16 -12.70
CA VAL A 124 -4.45 -6.30 -12.62
C VAL A 124 -4.13 -7.60 -11.87
N ASP A 125 -3.37 -8.48 -12.50
CA ASP A 125 -2.79 -9.65 -11.84
C ASP A 125 -1.68 -9.19 -10.89
N LEU A 126 -1.96 -9.23 -9.58
CA LEU A 126 -1.04 -8.75 -8.56
C LEU A 126 0.21 -9.64 -8.42
N ALA A 127 0.10 -10.93 -8.69
CA ALA A 127 1.25 -11.82 -8.67
C ALA A 127 2.19 -11.55 -9.85
N ALA A 128 1.64 -11.43 -11.06
CA ALA A 128 2.40 -11.04 -12.25
C ALA A 128 3.01 -9.64 -12.10
N MET A 129 2.29 -8.67 -11.52
CA MET A 129 2.80 -7.34 -11.19
C MET A 129 4.07 -7.42 -10.31
N LEU A 130 4.03 -8.18 -9.22
CA LEU A 130 5.19 -8.34 -8.33
C LEU A 130 6.37 -9.02 -9.05
N GLN A 131 6.10 -9.98 -9.94
CA GLN A 131 7.14 -10.59 -10.78
C GLN A 131 7.78 -9.60 -11.73
N ILE A 132 7.00 -8.71 -12.38
CA ILE A 132 7.50 -7.65 -13.25
C ILE A 132 8.37 -6.68 -12.43
N LEU A 133 7.91 -6.25 -11.26
CA LEU A 133 8.69 -5.39 -10.36
C LEU A 133 10.05 -6.04 -10.02
N ARG A 134 10.06 -7.32 -9.69
CA ARG A 134 11.29 -8.04 -9.38
C ARG A 134 12.22 -8.16 -10.59
N LYS A 135 11.70 -8.60 -11.73
CA LYS A 135 12.52 -8.90 -12.93
C LYS A 135 13.02 -7.62 -13.60
N ASN A 136 12.16 -6.64 -13.82
CA ASN A 136 12.46 -5.48 -14.65
C ASN A 136 13.02 -4.31 -13.84
N TYR A 137 12.65 -4.18 -12.55
CA TYR A 137 13.01 -3.05 -11.70
C TYR A 137 13.88 -3.43 -10.51
N LYS A 138 14.26 -4.72 -10.40
CA LYS A 138 15.11 -5.25 -9.31
C LYS A 138 14.53 -5.03 -7.90
N VAL A 139 13.21 -4.87 -7.80
CA VAL A 139 12.51 -4.71 -6.52
C VAL A 139 12.52 -6.03 -5.75
N LEU A 140 13.06 -6.02 -4.54
CA LEU A 140 13.10 -7.17 -3.63
C LEU A 140 12.03 -7.04 -2.54
N THR A 141 11.77 -5.81 -2.11
CA THR A 141 10.87 -5.49 -1.00
C THR A 141 9.86 -4.41 -1.40
N VAL A 142 8.59 -4.60 -1.00
CA VAL A 142 7.49 -3.69 -1.31
C VAL A 142 6.75 -3.33 -0.04
N ALA A 143 6.59 -2.03 0.25
CA ALA A 143 5.64 -1.54 1.24
C ALA A 143 4.29 -1.29 0.57
N CYS A 144 3.24 -2.00 0.97
CA CYS A 144 1.88 -1.71 0.54
C CYS A 144 1.21 -0.74 1.53
N GLU A 145 0.97 0.49 1.10
CA GLU A 145 0.33 1.53 1.94
C GLU A 145 -1.18 1.66 1.68
N GLY A 146 -1.75 0.61 1.18
CA GLY A 146 -3.18 0.49 1.08
C GLY A 146 -3.76 0.81 -0.30
N GLY A 147 -5.08 0.91 -0.45
CA GLY A 147 -6.15 0.82 0.55
C GLY A 147 -6.58 -0.60 0.94
N PRO A 148 -7.58 -0.69 1.80
CA PRO A 148 -8.06 -1.97 2.34
C PRO A 148 -8.41 -3.00 1.28
N THR A 149 -8.97 -2.60 0.16
CA THR A 149 -9.29 -3.50 -0.96
C THR A 149 -8.05 -4.13 -1.60
N LEU A 150 -6.98 -3.34 -1.79
CA LEU A 150 -5.71 -3.84 -2.34
C LEU A 150 -5.02 -4.75 -1.32
N PHE A 151 -4.99 -4.35 -0.05
CA PHE A 151 -4.45 -5.16 1.03
C PHE A 151 -5.15 -6.52 1.11
N ARG A 152 -6.49 -6.53 1.11
CA ARG A 152 -7.29 -7.76 1.11
C ARG A 152 -6.93 -8.66 -0.08
N ALA A 153 -6.87 -8.11 -1.30
CA ALA A 153 -6.54 -8.88 -2.49
C ALA A 153 -5.14 -9.52 -2.42
N LEU A 154 -4.15 -8.78 -1.93
CA LEU A 154 -2.81 -9.32 -1.69
C LEU A 154 -2.81 -10.42 -0.61
N LEU A 155 -3.60 -10.23 0.45
CA LEU A 155 -3.72 -11.19 1.54
C LEU A 155 -4.36 -12.51 1.08
N GLU A 156 -5.45 -12.43 0.31
CA GLU A 156 -6.14 -13.60 -0.28
C GLU A 156 -5.24 -14.41 -1.21
N LEU A 157 -4.32 -13.74 -1.91
CA LEU A 157 -3.31 -14.37 -2.77
C LEU A 157 -2.08 -14.89 -2.02
N GLY A 158 -2.00 -14.70 -0.70
CA GLY A 158 -0.83 -15.08 0.12
C GLY A 158 0.44 -14.30 -0.24
N LEU A 159 0.30 -13.07 -0.71
CA LEU A 159 1.38 -12.20 -1.18
C LEU A 159 1.86 -11.19 -0.12
N ILE A 160 1.43 -11.34 1.13
CA ILE A 160 1.86 -10.52 2.26
C ILE A 160 2.69 -11.36 3.21
N ASP A 161 3.90 -10.91 3.50
CA ASP A 161 4.81 -11.58 4.43
C ASP A 161 4.75 -10.96 5.83
N GLN A 162 4.52 -9.63 5.92
CA GLN A 162 4.53 -8.87 7.17
C GLN A 162 3.43 -7.82 7.19
N LEU A 163 2.82 -7.65 8.35
CA LEU A 163 1.88 -6.57 8.66
C LEU A 163 2.49 -5.66 9.74
N ASN A 164 2.69 -4.39 9.40
CA ASN A 164 3.00 -3.34 10.36
C ASN A 164 1.70 -2.61 10.69
N LEU A 165 1.30 -2.62 11.94
CA LEU A 165 0.00 -2.13 12.39
C LEU A 165 0.17 -1.16 13.55
N THR A 166 -0.33 0.06 13.40
CA THR A 166 -0.48 1.00 14.51
C THR A 166 -1.92 1.02 14.97
N ILE A 167 -2.16 0.78 16.26
CA ILE A 167 -3.46 0.94 16.93
C ILE A 167 -3.42 2.29 17.62
N THR A 168 -4.34 3.18 17.24
CA THR A 168 -4.48 4.53 17.79
C THR A 168 -5.61 4.57 18.83
N PRO A 169 -5.56 5.44 19.83
CA PRO A 169 -6.49 5.44 20.99
C PRO A 169 -7.86 6.05 20.67
N TYR A 170 -8.42 5.72 19.50
CA TYR A 170 -9.72 6.22 19.06
C TYR A 170 -10.68 5.08 18.77
N MET A 171 -11.97 5.36 18.89
CA MET A 171 -13.08 4.52 18.45
C MET A 171 -13.98 5.32 17.53
N PHE A 172 -14.26 4.79 16.34
CA PHE A 172 -15.08 5.49 15.35
C PHE A 172 -16.47 4.87 15.19
N GLY A 173 -16.63 3.61 15.51
CA GLY A 173 -17.89 2.88 15.31
C GLY A 173 -18.23 2.73 13.81
N GLY A 174 -19.51 2.47 13.54
CA GLY A 174 -20.03 2.36 12.17
C GLY A 174 -19.82 0.98 11.53
N VAL A 175 -20.93 0.26 11.30
CA VAL A 175 -20.91 -1.08 10.69
C VAL A 175 -20.31 -1.08 9.27
N ASN A 176 -20.50 0.00 8.51
CA ASN A 176 -20.01 0.15 7.15
C ASN A 176 -18.63 0.85 7.06
N ALA A 177 -18.03 1.22 8.19
CA ALA A 177 -16.71 1.81 8.19
C ALA A 177 -15.66 0.77 7.80
N PRO A 178 -14.73 1.10 6.87
CA PRO A 178 -13.71 0.17 6.43
C PRO A 178 -12.83 -0.31 7.59
N THR A 179 -12.55 -1.60 7.56
CA THR A 179 -11.56 -2.25 8.40
C THR A 179 -10.26 -2.47 7.60
N LEU A 180 -9.27 -3.10 8.22
CA LEU A 180 -8.00 -3.43 7.58
C LEU A 180 -8.19 -4.26 6.29
N THR A 181 -9.15 -5.17 6.27
CA THR A 181 -9.43 -6.04 5.12
C THR A 181 -10.55 -5.52 4.20
N GLY A 182 -10.91 -4.27 4.30
CA GLY A 182 -11.89 -3.62 3.45
C GLY A 182 -13.20 -3.26 4.13
N LEU A 183 -14.24 -3.02 3.32
CA LEU A 183 -15.60 -2.79 3.78
C LEU A 183 -16.21 -4.10 4.31
N SER A 184 -17.30 -3.97 5.08
CA SER A 184 -18.12 -5.11 5.50
C SER A 184 -18.52 -5.95 4.28
N ARG A 185 -17.87 -7.08 4.13
CA ARG A 185 -18.07 -8.08 3.07
C ARG A 185 -18.02 -9.46 3.72
N GLU A 186 -18.11 -10.48 2.88
CA GLU A 186 -17.88 -11.87 3.27
C GLU A 186 -16.54 -12.06 3.99
N PHE A 187 -16.45 -13.08 4.80
CA PHE A 187 -15.21 -13.50 5.43
C PHE A 187 -14.11 -13.70 4.39
N LEU A 188 -12.86 -13.66 4.84
CA LEU A 188 -11.76 -14.14 4.00
C LEU A 188 -12.03 -15.62 3.66
N PRO A 189 -11.66 -16.08 2.45
CA PRO A 189 -11.84 -17.48 2.03
C PRO A 189 -11.25 -18.48 3.02
N ALA A 190 -10.19 -18.06 3.71
CA ALA A 190 -9.59 -18.79 4.83
C ALA A 190 -9.03 -17.80 5.85
N SER A 191 -9.03 -18.19 7.12
CA SER A 191 -8.41 -17.39 8.17
C SER A 191 -6.91 -17.32 7.99
N VAL A 192 -6.32 -16.15 8.25
CA VAL A 192 -4.88 -15.91 8.14
C VAL A 192 -4.28 -15.81 9.54
N HIS A 193 -3.31 -16.66 9.83
CA HIS A 193 -2.62 -16.62 11.12
C HIS A 193 -1.49 -15.59 11.07
N CYS A 194 -1.49 -14.68 12.05
CA CYS A 194 -0.49 -13.64 12.23
C CYS A 194 0.30 -13.93 13.50
N SER A 195 1.61 -14.14 13.39
CA SER A 195 2.51 -14.30 14.56
C SER A 195 3.08 -12.95 14.95
N LEU A 196 2.87 -12.53 16.19
CA LEU A 196 3.47 -11.30 16.71
C LEU A 196 4.99 -11.44 16.77
N ILE A 197 5.68 -10.49 16.16
CA ILE A 197 7.15 -10.43 16.10
C ILE A 197 7.69 -9.37 17.04
N ASP A 198 7.03 -8.21 17.05
CA ASP A 198 7.43 -7.08 17.88
C ASP A 198 6.22 -6.26 18.28
N MET A 199 6.30 -5.67 19.46
CA MET A 199 5.29 -4.76 20.01
C MET A 199 5.99 -3.66 20.82
N ARG A 200 5.60 -2.43 20.57
CA ARG A 200 6.02 -1.29 21.39
C ARG A 200 4.86 -0.33 21.56
N THR A 201 4.89 0.39 22.66
CA THR A 201 3.94 1.47 22.94
C THR A 201 4.68 2.81 22.99
N ILE A 202 4.08 3.83 22.41
CA ILE A 202 4.57 5.22 22.51
C ILE A 202 3.33 6.05 22.83
N ALA A 203 3.34 6.72 23.97
CA ALA A 203 2.14 7.33 24.53
C ALA A 203 0.95 6.33 24.53
N ASP A 204 -0.17 6.67 23.91
CA ASP A 204 -1.38 5.83 23.87
C ASP A 204 -1.49 4.98 22.60
N GLU A 205 -0.42 4.93 21.77
CA GLU A 205 -0.41 4.16 20.53
C GLU A 205 0.38 2.85 20.67
N CYS A 206 -0.16 1.77 20.09
CA CYS A 206 0.50 0.47 20.00
C CYS A 206 1.02 0.24 18.58
N PHE A 207 2.31 -0.02 18.45
CA PHE A 207 2.98 -0.39 17.21
C PHE A 207 3.25 -1.89 17.21
N LEU A 208 2.67 -2.60 16.27
CA LEU A 208 2.68 -4.06 16.20
C LEU A 208 3.29 -4.51 14.87
N ILE A 209 4.16 -5.49 14.93
CA ILE A 209 4.71 -6.16 13.74
C ILE A 209 4.29 -7.62 13.80
N TYR A 210 3.53 -8.04 12.80
CA TYR A 210 3.13 -9.43 12.62
C TYR A 210 3.77 -10.04 11.39
N ARG A 211 4.22 -11.28 11.51
CA ARG A 211 4.53 -12.13 10.36
C ARG A 211 3.29 -12.90 9.96
N ILE A 212 2.96 -12.82 8.67
CA ILE A 212 1.86 -13.60 8.10
C ILE A 212 2.40 -15.01 7.80
N LYS A 213 1.76 -16.02 8.37
CA LYS A 213 2.07 -17.41 8.06
C LYS A 213 1.37 -17.79 6.75
N ARG A 214 2.15 -18.17 5.74
CA ARG A 214 1.59 -18.75 4.51
C ARG A 214 0.83 -20.01 4.91
N GLN A 215 -0.44 -20.10 4.52
CA GLN A 215 -1.15 -21.35 4.64
C GLN A 215 -0.46 -22.39 3.76
N GLN A 216 0.01 -23.48 4.34
CA GLN A 216 0.32 -24.66 3.54
C GLN A 216 -0.98 -25.05 2.84
N GLN A 217 -0.99 -25.03 1.50
CA GLN A 217 -2.11 -25.60 0.76
C GLN A 217 -2.25 -27.04 1.23
N VAL A 218 -3.27 -27.31 2.03
CA VAL A 218 -3.69 -28.68 2.29
C VAL A 218 -4.10 -29.23 0.93
N ARG A 219 -3.20 -30.00 0.32
CA ARG A 219 -3.56 -30.80 -0.85
C ARG A 219 -4.77 -31.62 -0.43
N ARG A 220 -5.94 -31.24 -0.90
CA ARG A 220 -7.09 -32.14 -0.85
C ARG A 220 -6.76 -33.28 -1.79
N ASN A 221 -6.42 -34.43 -1.20
CA ASN A 221 -6.40 -35.73 -1.90
C ASN A 221 -7.82 -36.09 -2.34
#